data_e6991edb406d08adadac25933044e5cc
#
_entry.id   e6991edb406d08adadac25933044e5cc
#
_cell.length_a   1.000
_cell.length_b   1.000
_cell.length_c   1.000
_cell.angle_alpha   90.00
_cell.angle_beta   90.00
_cell.angle_gamma   90.00
#
_symmetry.space_group_name_H-M   'P 1'
#
loop_
_entity.id
_entity.type
_entity.pdbx_description
1 polymer ?
#
loop_
_entity_poly.entity_id
_entity_poly.type
_entity_poly.pdbx_seq_one_letter_code
_entity_poly.pdbx_strand_id
1 'polypeptide(L)'
;YEWIEQQLEAAWDAGVEIIPIAHHNLLDESGVSRAFYDNCTIEHNEELVRMLSDHGVRLHLSGHLHIQHYKEDEDTGIYEIVTGSMVMAPCHYGIVRIWNDGTYQYDAKSVDVDGWAIRHSYHNRDLADFTAYSESILRRAAIRDAIRDLNRHIEDRHAFFTDEKKREMASYYADLCVNYYEGRMYQIEEAAKK
;
A
#
# COMPACT_ATOMS: atom_id res chain seq x y z
N TYR A 1 12.83 -19.86 8.28
CA TYR A 1 12.28 -20.33 6.97
C TYR A 1 12.05 -21.84 6.92
N GLU A 2 12.78 -22.68 7.67
CA GLU A 2 12.61 -24.14 7.67
C GLU A 2 11.15 -24.60 7.81
N TRP A 3 10.36 -23.94 8.67
CA TRP A 3 8.94 -24.29 8.82
C TRP A 3 8.14 -23.97 7.55
N ILE A 4 8.42 -22.84 6.88
CA ILE A 4 7.75 -22.47 5.63
C ILE A 4 8.04 -23.51 4.55
N GLU A 5 9.31 -23.88 4.39
CA GLU A 5 9.75 -24.88 3.43
C GLU A 5 9.03 -26.22 3.63
N GLN A 6 8.97 -26.71 4.88
CA GLN A 6 8.24 -27.92 5.22
C GLN A 6 6.74 -27.86 4.85
N GLN A 7 6.09 -26.68 5.02
CA GLN A 7 4.69 -26.51 4.62
C GLN A 7 4.53 -26.51 3.11
N LEU A 8 5.46 -25.89 2.40
CA LEU A 8 5.47 -25.85 0.93
C LEU A 8 5.68 -27.26 0.34
N GLU A 9 6.65 -28.01 0.86
CA GLU A 9 6.90 -29.40 0.47
C GLU A 9 5.67 -30.28 0.71
N ALA A 10 5.07 -30.18 1.89
CA ALA A 10 3.88 -30.98 2.22
C ALA A 10 2.68 -30.66 1.32
N ALA A 11 2.50 -29.40 0.94
CA ALA A 11 1.45 -28.98 0.02
C ALA A 11 1.73 -29.45 -1.42
N TRP A 12 2.98 -29.34 -1.86
CA TRP A 12 3.41 -29.83 -3.16
C TRP A 12 3.15 -31.34 -3.32
N ASP A 13 3.56 -32.13 -2.32
CA ASP A 13 3.33 -33.57 -2.28
C ASP A 13 1.83 -33.94 -2.28
N ALA A 14 1.02 -33.12 -1.65
CA ALA A 14 -0.43 -33.28 -1.60
C ALA A 14 -1.15 -32.77 -2.85
N GLY A 15 -0.46 -32.10 -3.77
CA GLY A 15 -1.06 -31.43 -4.94
C GLY A 15 -2.00 -30.29 -4.56
N VAL A 16 -1.71 -29.58 -3.45
CA VAL A 16 -2.50 -28.47 -2.93
C VAL A 16 -1.79 -27.16 -3.26
N GLU A 17 -2.54 -26.22 -3.83
CA GLU A 17 -2.04 -24.88 -4.10
C GLU A 17 -1.98 -24.02 -2.83
N ILE A 18 -0.88 -23.29 -2.66
CA ILE A 18 -0.68 -22.39 -1.52
C ILE A 18 -0.74 -20.93 -2.00
N ILE A 19 -1.48 -20.12 -1.28
CA ILE A 19 -1.45 -18.65 -1.36
C ILE A 19 -0.94 -18.14 -0.03
N PRO A 20 0.32 -17.71 0.06
CA PRO A 20 0.88 -17.14 1.28
C PRO A 20 0.23 -15.78 1.58
N ILE A 21 -0.02 -15.52 2.85
CA ILE A 21 -0.52 -14.23 3.35
C ILE A 21 0.41 -13.78 4.46
N ALA A 22 1.00 -12.60 4.29
CA ALA A 22 1.85 -11.98 5.30
C ALA A 22 1.43 -10.54 5.57
N HIS A 23 1.85 -9.97 6.70
CA HIS A 23 1.61 -8.55 6.95
C HIS A 23 2.58 -7.68 6.16
N HIS A 24 3.89 -7.98 6.23
CA HIS A 24 4.92 -7.27 5.47
C HIS A 24 4.98 -7.75 4.02
N ASN A 25 5.46 -6.87 3.16
CA ASN A 25 5.53 -7.16 1.73
C ASN A 25 6.65 -8.15 1.40
N LEU A 26 6.41 -8.99 0.42
CA LEU A 26 7.40 -9.87 -0.17
C LEU A 26 8.33 -9.12 -1.13
N LEU A 27 7.75 -8.21 -1.93
CA LEU A 27 8.45 -7.42 -2.94
C LEU A 27 8.55 -5.93 -2.51
N ASP A 28 9.53 -5.20 -3.03
CA ASP A 28 9.53 -3.73 -2.91
C ASP A 28 8.61 -3.14 -3.97
N GLU A 29 7.37 -2.92 -3.58
CA GLU A 29 6.23 -2.62 -4.45
C GLU A 29 6.43 -1.40 -5.33
N SER A 30 6.95 -0.31 -4.78
CA SER A 30 6.93 0.97 -5.45
C SER A 30 8.32 1.53 -5.81
N GLY A 31 9.38 0.88 -5.33
CA GLY A 31 10.75 1.43 -5.40
C GLY A 31 10.96 2.71 -4.56
N VAL A 32 9.86 3.29 -4.05
CA VAL A 32 9.89 4.48 -3.17
C VAL A 32 9.36 4.20 -1.77
N SER A 33 8.95 2.96 -1.49
CA SER A 33 8.38 2.58 -0.19
C SER A 33 9.32 2.91 0.97
N ARG A 34 10.64 2.76 0.77
CA ARG A 34 11.65 3.11 1.76
C ARG A 34 11.72 4.61 2.10
N ALA A 35 11.17 5.48 1.26
CA ALA A 35 11.07 6.92 1.56
C ALA A 35 9.96 7.22 2.56
N PHE A 36 8.99 6.31 2.73
CA PHE A 36 7.86 6.44 3.64
C PHE A 36 7.96 5.53 4.85
N TYR A 37 8.58 4.35 4.68
CA TYR A 37 8.66 3.31 5.70
C TYR A 37 10.03 2.65 5.74
N ASP A 38 10.63 2.61 6.93
CA ASP A 38 11.71 1.69 7.22
C ASP A 38 11.14 0.27 7.32
N ASN A 39 11.82 -0.74 6.84
CA ASN A 39 11.42 -2.14 6.93
C ASN A 39 10.06 -2.46 6.26
N CYS A 40 9.87 -2.06 5.03
CA CYS A 40 8.64 -2.34 4.27
C CYS A 40 8.54 -3.78 3.79
N THR A 41 9.65 -4.48 3.61
CA THR A 41 9.69 -5.87 3.12
C THR A 41 10.04 -6.87 4.23
N ILE A 42 9.68 -8.13 4.01
CA ILE A 42 10.12 -9.27 4.82
C ILE A 42 11.65 -9.33 4.78
N GLU A 43 12.27 -9.62 5.93
CA GLU A 43 13.71 -9.80 6.02
C GLU A 43 14.14 -11.02 5.19
N HIS A 44 15.23 -10.91 4.42
CA HIS A 44 15.69 -11.93 3.47
C HIS A 44 14.63 -12.33 2.42
N ASN A 45 13.82 -11.38 1.98
CA ASN A 45 12.72 -11.61 1.05
C ASN A 45 13.14 -12.28 -0.27
N GLU A 46 14.33 -12.01 -0.80
CA GLU A 46 14.83 -12.66 -2.02
C GLU A 46 14.93 -14.18 -1.89
N GLU A 47 15.35 -14.69 -0.72
CA GLU A 47 15.40 -16.10 -0.42
C GLU A 47 13.97 -16.70 -0.37
N LEU A 48 13.06 -15.99 0.27
CA LEU A 48 11.65 -16.40 0.35
C LEU A 48 10.98 -16.42 -1.01
N VAL A 49 11.21 -15.41 -1.86
CA VAL A 49 10.68 -15.35 -3.24
C VAL A 49 11.10 -16.60 -4.02
N ARG A 50 12.39 -16.99 -3.96
CA ARG A 50 12.89 -18.18 -4.65
C ARG A 50 12.24 -19.45 -4.10
N MET A 51 12.20 -19.59 -2.78
CA MET A 51 11.58 -20.75 -2.12
C MET A 51 10.11 -20.90 -2.53
N LEU A 52 9.34 -19.81 -2.52
CA LEU A 52 7.95 -19.82 -2.94
C LEU A 52 7.80 -20.19 -4.41
N SER A 53 8.63 -19.62 -5.29
CA SER A 53 8.62 -19.92 -6.72
C SER A 53 8.97 -21.38 -7.04
N ASP A 54 9.96 -21.94 -6.37
CA ASP A 54 10.40 -23.34 -6.55
C ASP A 54 9.28 -24.33 -6.20
N HIS A 55 8.33 -23.92 -5.34
CA HIS A 55 7.15 -24.69 -4.96
C HIS A 55 5.87 -24.25 -5.71
N GLY A 56 6.01 -23.54 -6.82
CA GLY A 56 4.90 -23.21 -7.70
C GLY A 56 3.95 -22.12 -7.20
N VAL A 57 4.29 -21.40 -6.14
CA VAL A 57 3.50 -20.26 -5.67
C VAL A 57 3.48 -19.15 -6.73
N ARG A 58 2.29 -18.65 -7.05
CA ARG A 58 2.08 -17.60 -8.05
C ARG A 58 1.50 -16.30 -7.49
N LEU A 59 0.86 -16.36 -6.33
CA LEU A 59 0.20 -15.23 -5.71
C LEU A 59 0.59 -15.12 -4.24
N HIS A 60 1.00 -13.92 -3.83
CA HIS A 60 1.24 -13.53 -2.45
C HIS A 60 0.32 -12.35 -2.09
N LEU A 61 -0.25 -12.36 -0.90
CA LEU A 61 -1.10 -11.28 -0.41
C LEU A 61 -0.46 -10.62 0.81
N SER A 62 -0.42 -9.29 0.82
CA SER A 62 0.14 -8.52 1.93
C SER A 62 -0.60 -7.23 2.23
N GLY A 63 -0.13 -6.50 3.23
CA GLY A 63 -0.67 -5.23 3.68
C GLY A 63 0.43 -4.24 4.07
N HIS A 64 0.54 -3.89 5.36
CA HIS A 64 1.56 -3.06 5.99
C HIS A 64 1.67 -1.63 5.45
N LEU A 65 1.90 -1.47 4.15
CA LEU A 65 2.10 -0.16 3.50
C LEU A 65 0.81 0.66 3.38
N HIS A 66 -0.35 0.04 3.62
CA HIS A 66 -1.67 0.66 3.46
C HIS A 66 -1.95 1.21 2.05
N ILE A 67 -1.21 0.76 1.05
CA ILE A 67 -1.42 1.10 -0.36
C ILE A 67 -2.26 0.02 -1.04
N GLN A 68 -2.92 0.40 -2.13
CA GLN A 68 -3.58 -0.54 -3.03
C GLN A 68 -2.71 -0.68 -4.27
N HIS A 69 -1.93 -1.74 -4.33
CA HIS A 69 -0.95 -1.94 -5.40
C HIS A 69 -0.79 -3.43 -5.74
N TYR A 70 -0.22 -3.72 -6.88
CA TYR A 70 0.26 -5.05 -7.25
C TYR A 70 1.59 -4.95 -7.99
N LYS A 71 2.40 -5.98 -7.84
CA LYS A 71 3.68 -6.09 -8.51
C LYS A 71 3.93 -7.54 -8.93
N GLU A 72 4.53 -7.70 -10.08
CA GLU A 72 5.07 -8.97 -10.55
C GLU A 72 6.59 -8.97 -10.34
N ASP A 73 7.12 -10.04 -9.80
CA ASP A 73 8.54 -10.34 -9.85
C ASP A 73 8.85 -10.95 -11.20
N GLU A 74 9.60 -10.23 -12.05
CA GLU A 74 9.87 -10.62 -13.45
C GLU A 74 10.69 -11.90 -13.57
N ASP A 75 11.50 -12.23 -12.55
CA ASP A 75 12.37 -13.41 -12.56
C ASP A 75 11.60 -14.69 -12.21
N THR A 76 10.65 -14.61 -11.28
CA THR A 76 9.91 -15.76 -10.77
C THR A 76 8.46 -15.84 -11.23
N GLY A 77 7.89 -14.73 -11.68
CA GLY A 77 6.49 -14.62 -12.08
C GLY A 77 5.51 -14.67 -10.90
N ILE A 78 6.00 -14.41 -9.67
CA ILE A 78 5.13 -14.25 -8.50
C ILE A 78 4.49 -12.87 -8.54
N TYR A 79 3.16 -12.83 -8.41
CA TYR A 79 2.41 -11.61 -8.17
C TYR A 79 2.25 -11.37 -6.68
N GLU A 80 2.62 -10.20 -6.20
CA GLU A 80 2.22 -9.71 -4.91
C GLU A 80 1.09 -8.68 -5.04
N ILE A 81 0.06 -8.81 -4.21
CA ILE A 81 -1.01 -7.83 -4.08
C ILE A 81 -0.95 -7.26 -2.67
N VAL A 82 -0.66 -5.97 -2.58
CA VAL A 82 -0.73 -5.20 -1.33
C VAL A 82 -2.10 -4.57 -1.24
N THR A 83 -2.82 -4.87 -0.15
CA THR A 83 -4.15 -4.34 0.07
C THR A 83 -4.10 -3.12 0.98
N GLY A 84 -4.81 -2.07 0.59
CA GLY A 84 -4.96 -0.83 1.35
C GLY A 84 -5.70 -1.03 2.68
N SER A 85 -5.77 0.03 3.46
CA SER A 85 -6.48 0.03 4.74
C SER A 85 -7.94 0.42 4.57
N MET A 86 -8.85 -0.29 5.24
CA MET A 86 -10.28 0.06 5.25
C MET A 86 -10.59 1.35 6.03
N VAL A 87 -9.65 1.83 6.85
CA VAL A 87 -9.84 3.01 7.73
C VAL A 87 -9.01 4.21 7.31
N MET A 88 -8.21 4.07 6.25
CA MET A 88 -7.41 5.15 5.67
C MET A 88 -7.76 5.29 4.20
N ALA A 89 -7.85 6.53 3.71
CA ALA A 89 -8.09 6.75 2.28
C ALA A 89 -7.09 5.94 1.43
N PRO A 90 -7.57 5.24 0.38
CA PRO A 90 -8.91 5.24 -0.21
C PRO A 90 -9.90 4.23 0.39
N CYS A 91 -9.64 3.69 1.59
CA CYS A 91 -10.52 2.78 2.33
C CYS A 91 -10.88 1.51 1.54
N HIS A 92 -9.87 0.90 0.93
CA HIS A 92 -10.05 -0.27 0.07
C HIS A 92 -9.99 -1.59 0.84
N TYR A 93 -10.64 -2.59 0.27
CA TYR A 93 -10.48 -4.00 0.56
C TYR A 93 -10.40 -4.80 -0.74
N GLY A 94 -9.79 -5.98 -0.68
CA GLY A 94 -9.61 -6.84 -1.84
C GLY A 94 -10.59 -8.01 -1.84
N ILE A 95 -11.05 -8.41 -3.03
CA ILE A 95 -11.75 -9.66 -3.26
C ILE A 95 -10.92 -10.48 -4.23
N VAL A 96 -10.41 -11.61 -3.78
CA VAL A 96 -9.72 -12.60 -4.62
C VAL A 96 -10.71 -13.67 -5.03
N ARG A 97 -10.82 -13.94 -6.32
CA ARG A 97 -11.52 -15.09 -6.87
C ARG A 97 -10.52 -16.04 -7.46
N ILE A 98 -10.69 -17.31 -7.18
CA ILE A 98 -9.81 -18.37 -7.61
C ILE A 98 -10.65 -19.36 -8.40
N TRP A 99 -10.21 -19.72 -9.60
CA TRP A 99 -10.87 -20.72 -10.44
C TRP A 99 -10.08 -22.03 -10.43
N ASN A 100 -10.80 -23.12 -10.73
CA ASN A 100 -10.23 -24.46 -10.75
C ASN A 100 -9.16 -24.66 -11.85
N ASP A 101 -9.05 -23.73 -12.80
CA ASP A 101 -8.02 -23.73 -13.84
C ASP A 101 -6.72 -23.00 -13.42
N GLY A 102 -6.63 -22.58 -12.17
CA GLY A 102 -5.48 -21.84 -11.62
C GLY A 102 -5.50 -20.35 -11.95
N THR A 103 -6.60 -19.81 -12.51
CA THR A 103 -6.74 -18.38 -12.75
C THR A 103 -7.12 -17.63 -11.48
N TYR A 104 -6.52 -16.47 -11.28
CA TYR A 104 -6.86 -15.54 -10.19
C TYR A 104 -7.46 -14.25 -10.76
N GLN A 105 -8.43 -13.71 -10.08
CA GLN A 105 -8.92 -12.35 -10.30
C GLN A 105 -8.90 -11.60 -8.98
N TYR A 106 -8.38 -10.40 -9.00
CA TYR A 106 -8.42 -9.49 -7.87
C TYR A 106 -9.25 -8.25 -8.22
N ASP A 107 -10.20 -7.92 -7.35
CA ASP A 107 -11.01 -6.70 -7.44
C ASP A 107 -10.81 -5.87 -6.18
N ALA A 108 -10.25 -4.67 -6.33
CA ALA A 108 -10.26 -3.68 -5.26
C ALA A 108 -11.65 -3.02 -5.16
N LYS A 109 -12.15 -2.89 -3.96
CA LYS A 109 -13.42 -2.24 -3.63
C LYS A 109 -13.23 -1.23 -2.53
N SER A 110 -13.97 -0.13 -2.57
CA SER A 110 -14.04 0.84 -1.48
C SER A 110 -15.14 0.45 -0.48
N VAL A 111 -14.91 0.76 0.79
CA VAL A 111 -15.94 0.65 1.81
C VAL A 111 -17.04 1.68 1.54
N ASP A 112 -18.29 1.25 1.34
CA ASP A 112 -19.44 2.11 1.03
C ASP A 112 -19.98 2.76 2.31
N VAL A 113 -19.22 3.70 2.88
CA VAL A 113 -19.62 4.42 4.11
C VAL A 113 -20.76 5.39 3.85
N ASP A 114 -20.73 6.10 2.73
CA ASP A 114 -21.77 7.05 2.33
C ASP A 114 -23.11 6.36 2.18
N GLY A 115 -23.15 5.28 1.43
CA GLY A 115 -24.36 4.48 1.26
C GLY A 115 -24.83 3.83 2.56
N TRP A 116 -23.91 3.40 3.42
CA TRP A 116 -24.25 2.91 4.74
C TRP A 116 -24.93 4.00 5.59
N ALA A 117 -24.37 5.21 5.63
CA ALA A 117 -24.91 6.33 6.39
C ALA A 117 -26.32 6.70 5.91
N ILE A 118 -26.55 6.74 4.58
CA ILE A 118 -27.84 7.00 3.98
C ILE A 118 -28.86 5.92 4.39
N ARG A 119 -28.52 4.65 4.23
CA ARG A 119 -29.42 3.51 4.54
C ARG A 119 -29.81 3.45 6.01
N HIS A 120 -28.96 3.95 6.91
CA HIS A 120 -29.21 3.94 8.36
C HIS A 120 -29.67 5.30 8.88
N SER A 121 -29.99 6.26 8.00
CA SER A 121 -30.40 7.62 8.37
C SER A 121 -29.42 8.30 9.35
N TYR A 122 -28.13 8.06 9.15
CA TYR A 122 -27.08 8.59 10.00
C TYR A 122 -26.62 9.95 9.46
N HIS A 123 -27.15 11.02 10.07
CA HIS A 123 -26.93 12.39 9.62
C HIS A 123 -25.61 12.95 10.18
N ASN A 124 -24.50 12.60 9.52
CA ASN A 124 -23.18 13.17 9.79
C ASN A 124 -22.60 13.69 8.49
N ARG A 125 -22.20 14.96 8.45
CA ARG A 125 -21.66 15.63 7.27
C ARG A 125 -20.40 14.93 6.73
N ASP A 126 -19.54 14.43 7.63
CA ASP A 126 -18.28 13.78 7.25
C ASP A 126 -18.51 12.39 6.63
N LEU A 127 -19.66 11.76 6.94
CA LEU A 127 -20.05 10.49 6.37
C LEU A 127 -20.86 10.62 5.08
N ALA A 128 -21.40 11.81 4.78
CA ALA A 128 -22.17 12.06 3.55
C ALA A 128 -21.29 12.11 2.30
N ASP A 129 -19.99 12.38 2.47
CA ASP A 129 -18.95 12.32 1.44
C ASP A 129 -17.67 11.80 2.12
N PHE A 130 -17.68 10.52 2.48
CA PHE A 130 -16.63 9.92 3.27
C PHE A 130 -15.32 9.83 2.49
N THR A 131 -15.38 9.63 1.18
CA THR A 131 -14.18 9.58 0.34
C THR A 131 -13.40 10.89 0.43
N ALA A 132 -14.06 12.03 0.19
CA ALA A 132 -13.42 13.34 0.30
C ALA A 132 -13.00 13.67 1.75
N TYR A 133 -13.79 13.25 2.74
CA TYR A 133 -13.45 13.41 4.15
C TYR A 133 -12.18 12.65 4.52
N SER A 134 -12.09 11.36 4.19
CA SER A 134 -10.94 10.51 4.53
C SER A 134 -9.67 10.97 3.82
N GLU A 135 -9.75 11.35 2.53
CA GLU A 135 -8.63 11.96 1.81
C GLU A 135 -8.17 13.26 2.47
N SER A 136 -9.12 14.12 2.88
CA SER A 136 -8.80 15.38 3.57
C SER A 136 -8.08 15.16 4.91
N ILE A 137 -8.37 14.07 5.64
CA ILE A 137 -7.67 13.70 6.88
C ILE A 137 -6.23 13.29 6.54
N LEU A 138 -6.04 12.40 5.57
CA LEU A 138 -4.73 11.96 5.14
C LEU A 138 -3.86 13.16 4.72
N ARG A 139 -4.41 14.03 3.89
CA ARG A 139 -3.74 15.24 3.41
C ARG A 139 -3.34 16.17 4.55
N ARG A 140 -4.25 16.44 5.49
CA ARG A 140 -3.95 17.28 6.67
C ARG A 140 -2.87 16.67 7.57
N ALA A 141 -2.91 15.35 7.75
CA ALA A 141 -1.89 14.65 8.52
C ALA A 141 -0.52 14.76 7.85
N ALA A 142 -0.43 14.52 6.54
CA ALA A 142 0.81 14.63 5.78
C ALA A 142 1.39 16.06 5.82
N ILE A 143 0.57 17.09 5.65
CA ILE A 143 1.01 18.50 5.76
C ILE A 143 1.54 18.79 7.15
N ARG A 144 0.82 18.41 8.20
CA ARG A 144 1.23 18.64 9.59
C ARG A 144 2.58 17.97 9.88
N ASP A 145 2.74 16.72 9.45
CA ASP A 145 3.93 15.93 9.72
C ASP A 145 5.12 16.47 8.93
N ALA A 146 4.94 16.83 7.66
CA ALA A 146 5.97 17.48 6.84
C ALA A 146 6.42 18.83 7.45
N ILE A 147 5.50 19.68 7.87
CA ILE A 147 5.86 20.97 8.52
C ILE A 147 6.63 20.71 9.82
N ARG A 148 6.20 19.74 10.63
CA ARG A 148 6.91 19.37 11.85
C ARG A 148 8.34 18.94 11.56
N ASP A 149 8.55 18.11 10.54
CA ASP A 149 9.87 17.59 10.21
C ASP A 149 10.75 18.66 9.54
N LEU A 150 10.20 19.50 8.68
CA LEU A 150 10.91 20.68 8.15
C LEU A 150 11.37 21.61 9.27
N ASN A 151 10.53 21.84 10.28
CA ASN A 151 10.90 22.69 11.43
C ASN A 151 11.97 22.06 12.34
N ARG A 152 12.08 20.73 12.38
CA ARG A 152 13.11 20.02 13.14
C ARG A 152 14.48 20.03 12.45
N HIS A 153 14.48 19.91 11.13
CA HIS A 153 15.70 19.69 10.36
C HIS A 153 16.25 20.94 9.69
N ILE A 154 15.40 21.96 9.47
CA ILE A 154 15.82 23.24 8.90
C ILE A 154 16.00 24.23 10.05
N GLU A 155 17.26 24.51 10.39
CA GLU A 155 17.58 25.59 11.34
C GLU A 155 17.08 26.93 10.79
N ASP A 156 16.53 27.81 11.66
CA ASP A 156 15.98 29.14 11.33
C ASP A 156 16.96 30.11 10.64
N ARG A 157 18.22 29.71 10.48
CA ARG A 157 19.27 30.50 9.87
C ARG A 157 19.18 30.63 8.35
N HIS A 158 18.34 29.84 7.71
CA HIS A 158 18.19 29.90 6.25
C HIS A 158 16.99 30.74 5.88
N ALA A 159 17.21 32.02 5.62
CA ALA A 159 16.20 32.99 5.11
C ALA A 159 15.43 32.48 3.85
N PHE A 160 15.94 31.41 3.22
CA PHE A 160 15.32 30.78 2.07
C PHE A 160 14.06 29.96 2.44
N PHE A 161 14.01 29.38 3.65
CA PHE A 161 12.89 28.53 4.09
C PHE A 161 11.88 29.32 4.91
N THR A 162 11.21 30.26 4.25
CA THR A 162 10.08 30.97 4.84
C THR A 162 8.93 30.02 5.19
N ASP A 163 8.06 30.43 6.11
CA ASP A 163 6.85 29.65 6.45
C ASP A 163 5.96 29.37 5.24
N GLU A 164 5.95 30.27 4.26
CA GLU A 164 5.22 30.10 3.02
C GLU A 164 5.82 28.96 2.19
N LYS A 165 7.14 28.93 1.99
CA LYS A 165 7.82 27.85 1.31
C LYS A 165 7.70 26.49 2.01
N LYS A 166 7.76 26.49 3.33
CA LYS A 166 7.53 25.25 4.13
C LYS A 166 6.12 24.70 3.88
N ARG A 167 5.09 25.57 3.82
CA ARG A 167 3.71 25.14 3.50
C ARG A 167 3.58 24.65 2.07
N GLU A 168 4.21 25.31 1.12
CA GLU A 168 4.24 24.87 -0.28
C GLU A 168 4.87 23.47 -0.40
N MET A 169 6.05 23.27 0.16
CA MET A 169 6.71 21.96 0.19
C MET A 169 5.85 20.89 0.85
N ALA A 170 5.23 21.22 1.99
CA ALA A 170 4.33 20.29 2.70
C ALA A 170 3.08 19.95 1.87
N SER A 171 2.59 20.88 1.05
CA SER A 171 1.47 20.60 0.14
C SER A 171 1.86 19.62 -0.96
N TYR A 172 3.03 19.81 -1.59
CA TYR A 172 3.54 18.84 -2.58
C TYR A 172 3.76 17.45 -1.96
N TYR A 173 4.34 17.40 -0.75
CA TYR A 173 4.49 16.14 -0.05
C TYR A 173 3.14 15.45 0.23
N ALA A 174 2.12 16.23 0.59
CA ALA A 174 0.78 15.68 0.81
C ALA A 174 0.16 15.15 -0.50
N ASP A 175 0.39 15.79 -1.65
CA ASP A 175 -0.02 15.26 -2.96
C ASP A 175 0.68 13.92 -3.28
N LEU A 176 1.97 13.81 -2.97
CA LEU A 176 2.71 12.55 -3.11
C LEU A 176 2.14 11.46 -2.20
N CYS A 177 1.85 11.78 -0.93
CA CYS A 177 1.25 10.82 0.01
C CYS A 177 -0.11 10.32 -0.48
N VAL A 178 -1.00 11.21 -0.93
CA VAL A 178 -2.32 10.82 -1.45
C VAL A 178 -2.15 9.87 -2.64
N ASN A 179 -1.31 10.21 -3.61
CA ASN A 179 -1.06 9.35 -4.77
C ASN A 179 -0.45 8.00 -4.38
N TYR A 180 0.45 7.99 -3.39
CA TYR A 180 1.06 6.76 -2.89
C TYR A 180 0.01 5.82 -2.28
N TYR A 181 -0.79 6.31 -1.33
CA TYR A 181 -1.80 5.49 -0.66
C TYR A 181 -2.93 5.06 -1.57
N GLU A 182 -3.25 5.82 -2.61
CA GLU A 182 -4.25 5.44 -3.62
C GLU A 182 -3.70 4.50 -4.71
N GLY A 183 -2.42 4.11 -4.63
CA GLY A 183 -1.79 3.23 -5.60
C GLY A 183 -1.52 3.90 -6.96
N ARG A 184 -1.56 5.23 -7.03
CA ARG A 184 -1.32 6.01 -8.25
C ARG A 184 0.15 6.35 -8.46
N MET A 185 1.03 5.35 -8.28
CA MET A 185 2.49 5.54 -8.32
C MET A 185 3.00 6.08 -9.66
N TYR A 186 2.39 5.69 -10.76
CA TYR A 186 2.72 6.21 -12.10
C TYR A 186 2.60 7.74 -12.21
N GLN A 187 1.69 8.37 -11.46
CA GLN A 187 1.55 9.83 -11.43
C GLN A 187 2.72 10.51 -10.70
N ILE A 188 3.30 9.83 -9.71
CA ILE A 188 4.49 10.31 -9.01
C ILE A 188 5.70 10.28 -9.94
N GLU A 189 5.89 9.20 -10.69
CA GLU A 189 6.98 9.07 -11.65
C GLU A 189 6.90 10.11 -12.77
N GLU A 190 5.71 10.36 -13.30
CA GLU A 190 5.51 11.40 -14.31
C GLU A 190 5.74 12.82 -13.78
N ALA A 191 5.35 13.10 -12.53
CA ALA A 191 5.59 14.37 -11.89
C ALA A 191 7.09 14.62 -11.63
N ALA A 192 7.84 13.58 -11.29
CA ALA A 192 9.28 13.66 -11.05
C ALA A 192 10.10 13.89 -12.33
N LYS A 193 9.55 13.62 -13.52
CA LYS A 193 10.18 13.85 -14.82
C LYS A 193 9.99 15.27 -15.35
N LYS A 194 9.15 16.08 -14.74
CA LYS A 194 8.88 17.49 -15.08
C LYS A 194 9.65 18.43 -14.17
#